data_6418cb0365517c778666c0346612dd89
#
_entry.id   6418cb0365517c778666c0346612dd89
#
_cell.length_a   1.000
_cell.length_b   1.000
_cell.length_c   1.000
_cell.angle_alpha   90.00
_cell.angle_beta   90.00
_cell.angle_gamma   90.00
#
_symmetry.space_group_name_H-M   'P 1'
#
loop_
_entity.id
_entity.type
_entity.pdbx_description
1 polymer ?
#
loop_
_entity_poly.entity_id
_entity_poly.type
_entity_poly.pdbx_seq_one_letter_code
_entity_poly.pdbx_strand_id
1 'polypeptide(L)'
;MFLPFAAFLQGSNGARKDDIMKIVDAHLHFMQIREFDQLALEAGHENSAGHLEAVYRELGVAAGVVMGNGPLPEQGNYPPFLRYCVGLDRMAMQGSEAGIQASQVEEHLKRKNCVGVKLYPGYNYFYVWDDSLAPIYALAEKYRKPVAIHTGLTAAGMGLLKYSHPLTLDEAAVKWPGVQFVMCHFGNPWLEDAVAVLEKNRNVAADLSGLLEGKVRDWARLKRQGRAYHRMLRGWLEYLDVYDRIMFGTDWPLANLNDYIELTKLLVPREHWEDVFWRTAYRIYGL
;
A
#
# COMPACT_ATOMS: atom_id res chain seq x y z
N MET A 1 -59.98 -5.47 -29.59
CA MET A 1 -59.75 -6.83 -29.09
C MET A 1 -58.45 -6.80 -28.30
N PHE A 2 -58.61 -6.65 -26.97
CA PHE A 2 -57.48 -6.49 -26.06
C PHE A 2 -56.99 -7.88 -25.66
N LEU A 3 -55.65 -8.08 -25.67
CA LEU A 3 -54.99 -9.20 -25.02
C LEU A 3 -53.96 -8.64 -23.98
N PRO A 4 -53.84 -9.27 -22.78
CA PRO A 4 -53.25 -8.65 -21.62
C PRO A 4 -51.75 -8.85 -21.49
N PHE A 5 -51.12 -7.82 -20.99
CA PHE A 5 -49.74 -7.81 -20.50
C PHE A 5 -49.71 -8.52 -19.13
N ALA A 6 -49.13 -9.67 -19.03
CA ALA A 6 -48.80 -10.28 -17.75
C ALA A 6 -47.57 -11.15 -17.82
N ALA A 7 -46.67 -10.87 -16.85
CA ALA A 7 -45.64 -11.74 -16.29
C ALA A 7 -44.35 -12.00 -17.08
N PHE A 8 -43.31 -11.23 -16.73
CA PHE A 8 -41.97 -11.76 -16.58
C PHE A 8 -41.23 -10.97 -15.46
N LEU A 9 -41.56 -11.31 -14.24
CA LEU A 9 -40.74 -11.00 -13.08
C LEU A 9 -40.47 -12.35 -12.39
N GLN A 10 -39.33 -12.95 -12.71
CA GLN A 10 -38.62 -13.88 -11.84
C GLN A 10 -37.26 -14.25 -12.51
N GLY A 11 -36.25 -13.65 -12.03
CA GLY A 11 -34.86 -13.99 -12.30
C GLY A 11 -34.03 -13.38 -11.20
N SER A 12 -34.09 -13.99 -10.00
CA SER A 12 -33.15 -13.74 -8.93
C SER A 12 -31.78 -14.16 -9.43
N ASN A 13 -30.99 -13.21 -9.93
CA ASN A 13 -29.57 -13.41 -10.15
C ASN A 13 -28.89 -13.60 -8.80
N GLY A 14 -28.81 -14.82 -8.34
CA GLY A 14 -27.81 -15.22 -7.36
C GLY A 14 -26.43 -15.01 -8.00
N ALA A 15 -25.72 -13.99 -7.57
CA ALA A 15 -24.32 -13.83 -7.89
C ALA A 15 -23.60 -15.14 -7.56
N ARG A 16 -22.97 -15.75 -8.56
CA ARG A 16 -22.19 -16.96 -8.35
C ARG A 16 -21.08 -16.62 -7.36
N LYS A 17 -20.85 -17.51 -6.40
CA LYS A 17 -19.80 -17.37 -5.37
C LYS A 17 -18.37 -17.20 -5.97
N ASP A 18 -18.23 -17.42 -7.26
CA ASP A 18 -16.96 -17.37 -8.01
C ASP A 18 -16.64 -15.99 -8.62
N ASP A 19 -17.55 -15.00 -8.49
CA ASP A 19 -17.36 -13.65 -9.06
C ASP A 19 -16.85 -12.60 -8.04
N ILE A 20 -16.49 -13.00 -6.83
CA ILE A 20 -15.92 -12.07 -5.84
C ILE A 20 -14.44 -11.88 -6.18
N MET A 21 -14.10 -10.68 -6.66
CA MET A 21 -12.72 -10.27 -6.90
C MET A 21 -11.91 -10.41 -5.60
N LYS A 22 -10.82 -11.17 -5.63
CA LYS A 22 -9.89 -11.23 -4.50
C LYS A 22 -9.14 -9.92 -4.39
N ILE A 23 -8.93 -9.47 -3.16
CA ILE A 23 -8.21 -8.23 -2.87
C ILE A 23 -7.11 -8.53 -1.84
N VAL A 24 -5.94 -7.96 -2.05
CA VAL A 24 -4.88 -7.81 -1.04
C VAL A 24 -4.70 -6.32 -0.78
N ASP A 25 -4.83 -5.92 0.47
CA ASP A 25 -4.46 -4.58 0.91
C ASP A 25 -2.94 -4.54 1.14
N ALA A 26 -2.20 -4.08 0.14
CA ALA A 26 -0.74 -4.12 0.13
C ALA A 26 -0.08 -3.08 1.04
N HIS A 27 -0.87 -2.19 1.66
CA HIS A 27 -0.35 -1.11 2.50
C HIS A 27 -1.39 -0.65 3.52
N LEU A 28 -1.14 -0.96 4.77
CA LEU A 28 -1.93 -0.46 5.90
C LEU A 28 -1.03 -0.23 7.12
N HIS A 29 -1.51 0.55 8.08
CA HIS A 29 -0.91 0.68 9.40
C HIS A 29 -1.84 0.06 10.45
N PHE A 30 -1.30 -0.62 11.43
CA PHE A 30 -2.09 -1.24 12.49
C PHE A 30 -1.43 -0.99 13.86
N MET A 31 -1.80 0.12 14.48
CA MET A 31 -1.34 0.53 15.80
C MET A 31 -2.54 0.92 16.67
N GLN A 32 -2.53 0.46 17.91
CA GLN A 32 -3.55 0.78 18.92
C GLN A 32 -3.16 2.08 19.65
N ILE A 33 -3.26 3.22 18.97
CA ILE A 33 -2.94 4.55 19.49
C ILE A 33 -4.11 5.50 19.20
N ARG A 34 -4.26 6.50 20.08
CA ARG A 34 -5.38 7.45 20.04
C ARG A 34 -5.51 8.19 18.70
N GLU A 35 -4.39 8.53 18.11
CA GLU A 35 -4.34 9.20 16.79
C GLU A 35 -4.97 8.33 15.70
N PHE A 36 -4.69 7.03 15.70
CA PHE A 36 -5.25 6.09 14.73
C PHE A 36 -6.73 5.78 15.02
N ASP A 37 -7.14 5.79 16.29
CA ASP A 37 -8.57 5.67 16.65
C ASP A 37 -9.37 6.85 16.06
N GLN A 38 -8.83 8.07 16.15
CA GLN A 38 -9.47 9.26 15.59
C GLN A 38 -9.55 9.20 14.06
N LEU A 39 -8.47 8.83 13.38
CA LEU A 39 -8.43 8.68 11.92
C LEU A 39 -9.42 7.61 11.43
N ALA A 40 -9.49 6.48 12.14
CA ALA A 40 -10.46 5.43 11.83
C ALA A 40 -11.90 5.93 11.93
N LEU A 41 -12.24 6.69 12.98
CA LEU A 41 -13.56 7.28 13.14
C LEU A 41 -13.90 8.26 11.99
N GLU A 42 -12.96 9.09 11.57
CA GLU A 42 -13.12 10.00 10.44
C GLU A 42 -13.32 9.24 9.12
N ALA A 43 -12.69 8.08 8.97
CA ALA A 43 -12.88 7.15 7.88
C ALA A 43 -14.17 6.31 8.00
N GLY A 44 -14.93 6.45 9.10
CA GLY A 44 -16.15 5.68 9.37
C GLY A 44 -15.88 4.24 9.76
N HIS A 45 -14.78 4.00 10.46
CA HIS A 45 -14.33 2.71 10.96
C HIS A 45 -14.04 2.75 12.46
N GLU A 46 -13.74 1.60 13.03
CA GLU A 46 -13.19 1.42 14.36
C GLU A 46 -11.77 0.82 14.22
N ASN A 47 -10.79 1.39 14.90
CA ASN A 47 -9.41 0.90 14.88
C ASN A 47 -9.26 -0.34 15.77
N SER A 48 -9.88 -1.45 15.37
CA SER A 48 -9.79 -2.72 16.07
C SER A 48 -9.61 -3.89 15.10
N ALA A 49 -8.97 -4.96 15.58
CA ALA A 49 -8.76 -6.18 14.79
C ALA A 49 -10.09 -6.80 14.34
N GLY A 50 -11.08 -6.85 15.25
CA GLY A 50 -12.38 -7.43 14.96
C GLY A 50 -13.14 -6.65 13.90
N HIS A 51 -13.10 -5.32 13.95
CA HIS A 51 -13.74 -4.48 12.93
C HIS A 51 -13.03 -4.63 11.57
N LEU A 52 -11.70 -4.55 11.53
CA LEU A 52 -10.95 -4.69 10.29
C LEU A 52 -11.19 -6.06 9.64
N GLU A 53 -11.19 -7.15 10.42
CA GLU A 53 -11.49 -8.50 9.93
C GLU A 53 -12.91 -8.60 9.35
N ALA A 54 -13.90 -8.00 10.02
CA ALA A 54 -15.28 -7.98 9.55
C ALA A 54 -15.41 -7.24 8.21
N VAL A 55 -14.80 -6.06 8.09
CA VAL A 55 -14.80 -5.26 6.85
C VAL A 55 -14.05 -5.98 5.73
N TYR A 56 -12.89 -6.58 6.02
CA TYR A 56 -12.14 -7.37 5.04
C TYR A 56 -12.99 -8.51 4.48
N ARG A 57 -13.67 -9.26 5.36
CA ARG A 57 -14.57 -10.34 4.95
C ARG A 57 -15.73 -9.86 4.10
N GLU A 58 -16.35 -8.73 4.47
CA GLU A 58 -17.45 -8.12 3.72
C GLU A 58 -17.01 -7.69 2.30
N LEU A 59 -15.85 -7.09 2.18
CA LEU A 59 -15.34 -6.52 0.93
C LEU A 59 -14.52 -7.53 0.08
N GLY A 60 -14.30 -8.76 0.56
CA GLY A 60 -13.51 -9.77 -0.16
C GLY A 60 -12.00 -9.54 -0.07
N VAL A 61 -11.53 -8.79 0.93
CA VAL A 61 -10.08 -8.61 1.18
C VAL A 61 -9.54 -9.85 1.87
N ALA A 62 -8.64 -10.56 1.19
CA ALA A 62 -8.12 -11.86 1.64
C ALA A 62 -6.93 -11.72 2.60
N ALA A 63 -6.15 -10.66 2.50
CA ALA A 63 -4.99 -10.38 3.34
C ALA A 63 -4.65 -8.89 3.33
N GLY A 64 -3.96 -8.43 4.39
CA GLY A 64 -3.37 -7.10 4.46
C GLY A 64 -1.89 -7.16 4.81
N VAL A 65 -1.11 -6.18 4.33
CA VAL A 65 0.32 -6.03 4.61
C VAL A 65 0.54 -4.78 5.45
N VAL A 66 0.82 -4.97 6.73
CA VAL A 66 1.10 -3.90 7.68
C VAL A 66 2.48 -3.30 7.41
N MET A 67 2.55 -2.00 7.25
CA MET A 67 3.79 -1.24 7.27
C MET A 67 4.18 -0.96 8.72
N GLY A 68 5.13 -1.74 9.24
CA GLY A 68 5.49 -1.74 10.66
C GLY A 68 5.93 -0.38 11.17
N ASN A 69 5.52 -0.06 12.38
CA ASN A 69 5.88 1.13 13.12
C ASN A 69 6.26 0.78 14.56
N GLY A 70 6.97 1.69 15.22
CA GLY A 70 7.39 1.52 16.61
C GLY A 70 8.63 0.64 16.80
N PRO A 71 8.99 0.35 18.06
CA PRO A 71 10.17 -0.41 18.40
C PRO A 71 10.16 -1.81 17.75
N LEU A 72 11.30 -2.25 17.21
CA LEU A 72 11.40 -3.54 16.53
C LEU A 72 10.89 -4.72 17.36
N PRO A 73 11.18 -4.85 18.67
CA PRO A 73 10.69 -5.99 19.47
C PRO A 73 9.15 -6.07 19.56
N GLU A 74 8.45 -4.96 19.37
CA GLU A 74 6.98 -4.88 19.48
C GLU A 74 6.29 -5.21 18.16
N GLN A 75 7.03 -5.18 17.04
CA GLN A 75 6.47 -5.48 15.71
C GLN A 75 6.28 -6.97 15.48
N GLY A 76 5.31 -7.32 14.63
CA GLY A 76 5.04 -8.70 14.23
C GLY A 76 3.98 -9.43 15.03
N ASN A 77 3.43 -8.80 16.08
CA ASN A 77 2.30 -9.32 16.84
C ASN A 77 0.97 -8.81 16.28
N TYR A 78 0.70 -9.14 15.02
CA TYR A 78 -0.49 -8.73 14.30
C TYR A 78 -1.51 -9.87 14.20
N PRO A 79 -2.82 -9.57 13.99
CA PRO A 79 -3.85 -10.58 13.73
C PRO A 79 -3.45 -11.56 12.61
N PRO A 80 -3.87 -12.84 12.67
CA PRO A 80 -3.41 -13.90 11.75
C PRO A 80 -3.72 -13.64 10.26
N PHE A 81 -4.73 -12.83 9.94
CA PHE A 81 -5.08 -12.44 8.58
C PHE A 81 -4.16 -11.35 8.01
N LEU A 82 -3.29 -10.76 8.83
CA LEU A 82 -2.31 -9.76 8.42
C LEU A 82 -0.91 -10.37 8.26
N ARG A 83 -0.18 -9.82 7.31
CA ARG A 83 1.27 -9.95 7.15
C ARG A 83 1.89 -8.60 7.45
N TYR A 84 3.22 -8.50 7.53
CA TYR A 84 3.85 -7.22 7.79
C TYR A 84 5.21 -7.08 7.11
N CYS A 85 5.54 -5.85 6.76
CA CYS A 85 6.91 -5.41 6.52
C CYS A 85 7.47 -4.88 7.85
N VAL A 86 8.63 -5.36 8.28
CA VAL A 86 9.29 -4.82 9.47
C VAL A 86 9.70 -3.38 9.20
N GLY A 87 9.21 -2.45 10.00
CA GLY A 87 9.36 -1.01 9.78
C GLY A 87 10.56 -0.43 10.53
N LEU A 88 11.37 0.33 9.83
CA LEU A 88 12.46 1.12 10.39
C LEU A 88 12.02 2.60 10.45
N ASP A 89 11.07 2.88 11.32
CA ASP A 89 10.66 4.24 11.62
C ASP A 89 11.62 4.92 12.64
N ARG A 90 11.29 6.15 13.01
CA ARG A 90 12.13 6.93 13.92
C ARG A 90 12.33 6.26 15.29
N MET A 91 11.33 5.51 15.76
CA MET A 91 11.42 4.81 17.05
C MET A 91 12.30 3.56 16.93
N ALA A 92 12.18 2.83 15.84
CA ALA A 92 13.01 1.66 15.55
C ALA A 92 14.50 2.03 15.34
N MET A 93 14.76 3.25 14.84
CA MET A 93 16.13 3.72 14.51
C MET A 93 16.81 4.49 15.64
N GLN A 94 16.11 4.80 16.75
CA GLN A 94 16.71 5.54 17.86
C GLN A 94 17.77 4.70 18.59
N GLY A 95 18.98 5.27 18.67
CA GLY A 95 20.05 4.78 19.56
C GLY A 95 20.75 3.51 19.11
N SER A 96 20.55 3.05 17.86
CA SER A 96 21.19 1.84 17.36
C SER A 96 22.18 2.17 16.21
N GLU A 97 23.34 1.52 16.25
CA GLU A 97 24.21 1.44 15.09
C GLU A 97 23.56 0.52 14.03
N ALA A 98 23.85 0.78 12.73
CA ALA A 98 23.25 0.03 11.62
C ALA A 98 23.39 -1.51 11.74
N GLY A 99 24.45 -1.99 12.40
CA GLY A 99 24.69 -3.42 12.63
C GLY A 99 23.72 -4.08 13.61
N ILE A 100 23.30 -3.38 14.66
CA ILE A 100 22.32 -3.87 15.64
C ILE A 100 20.95 -3.98 15.01
N GLN A 101 20.56 -2.98 14.21
CA GLN A 101 19.29 -3.00 13.47
C GLN A 101 19.23 -4.14 12.46
N ALA A 102 20.31 -4.41 11.71
CA ALA A 102 20.36 -5.47 10.72
C ALA A 102 20.10 -6.85 11.37
N SER A 103 20.67 -7.15 12.53
CA SER A 103 20.40 -8.42 13.22
C SER A 103 18.96 -8.55 13.69
N GLN A 104 18.37 -7.49 14.21
CA GLN A 104 16.96 -7.48 14.61
C GLN A 104 16.03 -7.62 13.40
N VAL A 105 16.33 -6.93 12.30
CA VAL A 105 15.58 -7.06 11.04
C VAL A 105 15.68 -8.49 10.51
N GLU A 106 16.85 -9.14 10.59
CA GLU A 106 17.01 -10.53 10.17
C GLU A 106 16.12 -11.48 10.97
N GLU A 107 15.99 -11.29 12.30
CA GLU A 107 15.10 -12.07 13.14
C GLU A 107 13.63 -11.92 12.71
N HIS A 108 13.22 -10.74 12.29
CA HIS A 108 11.89 -10.54 11.70
C HIS A 108 11.76 -11.24 10.35
N LEU A 109 12.75 -11.10 9.46
CA LEU A 109 12.70 -11.69 8.12
C LEU A 109 12.64 -13.23 8.13
N LYS A 110 13.09 -13.89 9.20
CA LYS A 110 12.93 -15.33 9.41
C LYS A 110 11.49 -15.74 9.72
N ARG A 111 10.65 -14.83 10.21
CA ARG A 111 9.27 -15.12 10.58
C ARG A 111 8.40 -15.31 9.33
N LYS A 112 7.46 -16.26 9.38
CA LYS A 112 6.56 -16.57 8.27
C LYS A 112 5.63 -15.41 7.87
N ASN A 113 5.19 -14.63 8.86
CA ASN A 113 4.27 -13.51 8.66
C ASN A 113 4.98 -12.18 8.33
N CYS A 114 6.32 -12.12 8.42
CA CYS A 114 7.09 -10.98 7.94
C CYS A 114 7.35 -11.15 6.43
N VAL A 115 6.87 -10.24 5.60
CA VAL A 115 6.91 -10.34 4.14
C VAL A 115 7.79 -9.29 3.47
N GLY A 116 8.41 -8.39 4.24
CA GLY A 116 9.26 -7.33 3.69
C GLY A 116 9.89 -6.46 4.77
N VAL A 117 10.54 -5.40 4.31
CA VAL A 117 11.05 -4.29 5.13
C VAL A 117 10.31 -3.01 4.73
N LYS A 118 10.05 -2.11 5.67
CA LYS A 118 9.51 -0.77 5.40
C LYS A 118 10.47 0.30 5.88
N LEU A 119 10.79 1.26 5.01
CA LEU A 119 11.61 2.43 5.32
C LEU A 119 10.81 3.73 5.23
N TYR A 120 11.15 4.69 6.10
CA TYR A 120 10.49 5.99 6.24
C TYR A 120 11.49 7.15 6.07
N PRO A 121 12.10 7.32 4.87
CA PRO A 121 13.24 8.24 4.69
C PRO A 121 12.90 9.70 4.99
N GLY A 122 11.72 10.19 4.60
CA GLY A 122 11.27 11.55 4.87
C GLY A 122 11.11 11.88 6.35
N TYR A 123 10.82 10.88 7.18
CA TYR A 123 10.66 11.02 8.63
C TYR A 123 11.97 10.85 9.39
N ASN A 124 12.93 10.08 8.85
CA ASN A 124 14.18 9.71 9.50
C ASN A 124 15.41 10.43 8.93
N TYR A 125 15.22 11.23 7.88
CA TYR A 125 16.23 12.13 7.30
C TYR A 125 17.45 11.42 6.70
N PHE A 126 17.24 10.32 5.97
CA PHE A 126 18.25 9.62 5.20
C PHE A 126 17.81 9.46 3.74
N TYR A 127 18.78 9.30 2.85
CA TYR A 127 18.48 8.87 1.48
C TYR A 127 18.47 7.36 1.38
N VAL A 128 17.56 6.82 0.55
CA VAL A 128 17.40 5.37 0.38
C VAL A 128 18.61 4.69 -0.31
N TRP A 129 19.49 5.45 -0.94
CA TRP A 129 20.75 4.94 -1.48
C TRP A 129 21.93 4.96 -0.49
N ASP A 130 21.71 5.42 0.75
CA ASP A 130 22.73 5.57 1.76
C ASP A 130 23.43 4.22 2.05
N ASP A 131 24.77 4.22 2.15
CA ASP A 131 25.54 3.01 2.40
C ASP A 131 25.23 2.36 3.75
N SER A 132 24.75 3.13 4.71
CA SER A 132 24.29 2.63 6.00
C SER A 132 23.12 1.62 5.89
N LEU A 133 22.38 1.64 4.77
CA LEU A 133 21.31 0.69 4.49
C LEU A 133 21.76 -0.59 3.78
N ALA A 134 23.03 -0.66 3.35
CA ALA A 134 23.56 -1.84 2.66
C ALA A 134 23.30 -3.17 3.39
N PRO A 135 23.47 -3.26 4.73
CA PRO A 135 23.15 -4.50 5.46
C PRO A 135 21.67 -4.88 5.36
N ILE A 136 20.75 -3.91 5.33
CA ILE A 136 19.30 -4.15 5.21
C ILE A 136 18.96 -4.67 3.81
N TYR A 137 19.54 -4.06 2.77
CA TYR A 137 19.32 -4.48 1.39
C TYR A 137 19.92 -5.88 1.12
N ALA A 138 21.08 -6.19 1.67
CA ALA A 138 21.66 -7.53 1.59
C ALA A 138 20.76 -8.58 2.24
N LEU A 139 20.11 -8.27 3.36
CA LEU A 139 19.13 -9.14 4.00
C LEU A 139 17.85 -9.29 3.15
N ALA A 140 17.34 -8.20 2.59
CA ALA A 140 16.17 -8.22 1.72
C ALA A 140 16.41 -9.14 0.50
N GLU A 141 17.56 -9.01 -0.14
CA GLU A 141 17.98 -9.88 -1.25
C GLU A 141 18.15 -11.34 -0.81
N LYS A 142 18.86 -11.60 0.30
CA LYS A 142 19.07 -12.94 0.89
C LYS A 142 17.75 -13.66 1.13
N TYR A 143 16.78 -12.99 1.71
CA TYR A 143 15.46 -13.55 2.05
C TYR A 143 14.44 -13.40 0.91
N ARG A 144 14.80 -12.79 -0.22
CA ARG A 144 13.91 -12.49 -1.37
C ARG A 144 12.63 -11.77 -0.92
N LYS A 145 12.78 -10.78 -0.05
CA LYS A 145 11.67 -9.99 0.48
C LYS A 145 11.81 -8.54 0.02
N PRO A 146 10.71 -7.89 -0.39
CA PRO A 146 10.76 -6.52 -0.89
C PRO A 146 11.09 -5.52 0.21
N VAL A 147 11.55 -4.34 -0.24
CA VAL A 147 11.72 -3.15 0.60
C VAL A 147 10.73 -2.08 0.16
N ALA A 148 9.71 -1.86 0.98
CA ALA A 148 8.73 -0.79 0.77
C ALA A 148 9.29 0.53 1.30
N ILE A 149 9.28 1.56 0.44
CA ILE A 149 9.83 2.89 0.73
C ILE A 149 8.68 3.89 0.77
N HIS A 150 8.53 4.59 1.90
CA HIS A 150 7.63 5.75 1.95
C HIS A 150 8.12 6.81 0.97
N THR A 151 7.29 7.17 -0.01
CA THR A 151 7.56 8.23 -0.97
C THR A 151 6.38 9.21 -0.99
N GLY A 152 6.57 10.38 -1.57
CA GLY A 152 5.53 11.38 -1.63
C GLY A 152 5.49 12.29 -0.40
N LEU A 153 4.29 12.80 -0.10
CA LEU A 153 4.06 13.68 1.04
C LEU A 153 4.24 12.94 2.36
N THR A 154 4.73 13.66 3.36
CA THR A 154 4.80 13.19 4.75
C THR A 154 3.62 13.72 5.56
N ALA A 155 2.95 12.87 6.33
CA ALA A 155 1.81 13.26 7.16
C ALA A 155 2.20 14.22 8.31
N ALA A 156 3.45 14.15 8.80
CA ALA A 156 3.94 14.99 9.88
C ALA A 156 4.68 16.22 9.35
N GLY A 157 4.37 17.40 9.91
CA GLY A 157 5.03 18.67 9.53
C GLY A 157 6.55 18.71 9.76
N MET A 158 7.11 17.75 10.48
CA MET A 158 8.56 17.60 10.67
C MET A 158 9.24 16.75 9.58
N GLY A 159 8.47 16.13 8.67
CA GLY A 159 9.01 15.34 7.57
C GLY A 159 9.72 16.21 6.54
N LEU A 160 10.85 15.73 6.00
CA LEU A 160 11.61 16.41 4.95
C LEU A 160 11.39 15.73 3.60
N LEU A 161 10.64 16.38 2.75
CA LEU A 161 10.17 15.86 1.45
C LEU A 161 11.31 15.43 0.51
N LYS A 162 12.47 16.08 0.58
CA LYS A 162 13.63 15.73 -0.25
C LYS A 162 14.06 14.27 -0.12
N TYR A 163 13.82 13.66 1.06
CA TYR A 163 14.18 12.26 1.29
C TYR A 163 13.12 11.27 0.81
N SER A 164 11.86 11.73 0.67
CA SER A 164 10.73 10.92 0.18
C SER A 164 10.37 11.19 -1.28
N HIS A 165 11.16 12.00 -1.98
CA HIS A 165 10.95 12.24 -3.41
C HIS A 165 11.20 10.96 -4.23
N PRO A 166 10.33 10.59 -5.19
CA PRO A 166 10.44 9.33 -5.94
C PRO A 166 11.80 9.12 -6.63
N LEU A 167 12.43 10.16 -7.15
CA LEU A 167 13.75 10.07 -7.79
C LEU A 167 14.85 9.55 -6.85
N THR A 168 14.67 9.66 -5.53
CA THR A 168 15.62 9.06 -4.58
C THR A 168 15.68 7.55 -4.71
N LEU A 169 14.60 6.91 -5.13
CA LEU A 169 14.51 5.47 -5.31
C LEU A 169 15.23 5.00 -6.59
N ASP A 170 15.38 5.85 -7.58
CA ASP A 170 16.09 5.52 -8.82
C ASP A 170 17.54 5.09 -8.55
N GLU A 171 18.25 5.85 -7.74
CA GLU A 171 19.64 5.55 -7.39
C GLU A 171 19.76 4.24 -6.58
N ALA A 172 18.86 4.04 -5.61
CA ALA A 172 18.81 2.80 -4.85
C ALA A 172 18.53 1.57 -5.72
N ALA A 173 17.59 1.69 -6.67
CA ALA A 173 17.21 0.61 -7.57
C ALA A 173 18.35 0.20 -8.52
N VAL A 174 19.13 1.16 -8.99
CA VAL A 174 20.33 0.91 -9.80
C VAL A 174 21.46 0.27 -8.99
N LYS A 175 21.67 0.77 -7.76
CA LYS A 175 22.74 0.30 -6.87
C LYS A 175 22.49 -1.11 -6.34
N TRP A 176 21.21 -1.49 -6.16
CA TRP A 176 20.78 -2.75 -5.60
C TRP A 176 19.80 -3.50 -6.53
N PRO A 177 20.28 -3.98 -7.71
CA PRO A 177 19.41 -4.57 -8.73
C PRO A 177 18.76 -5.90 -8.31
N GLY A 178 19.31 -6.60 -7.31
CA GLY A 178 18.74 -7.83 -6.73
C GLY A 178 17.62 -7.59 -5.70
N VAL A 179 17.41 -6.34 -5.28
CA VAL A 179 16.36 -5.96 -4.33
C VAL A 179 15.09 -5.56 -5.08
N GLN A 180 13.95 -6.14 -4.71
CA GLN A 180 12.64 -5.66 -5.12
C GLN A 180 12.23 -4.47 -4.25
N PHE A 181 12.08 -3.30 -4.84
CA PHE A 181 11.57 -2.11 -4.15
C PHE A 181 10.08 -1.92 -4.41
N VAL A 182 9.39 -1.32 -3.43
CA VAL A 182 8.00 -0.88 -3.55
C VAL A 182 7.94 0.62 -3.22
N MET A 183 7.58 1.42 -4.21
CA MET A 183 7.30 2.84 -4.08
C MET A 183 5.91 3.03 -3.45
N CYS A 184 5.83 3.37 -2.18
CA CYS A 184 4.55 3.62 -1.53
C CYS A 184 3.91 4.92 -2.03
N HIS A 185 2.57 4.97 -2.06
CA HIS A 185 1.77 6.15 -2.42
C HIS A 185 2.01 6.68 -3.85
N PHE A 186 2.56 5.83 -4.74
CA PHE A 186 2.90 6.21 -6.13
C PHE A 186 3.67 7.54 -6.22
N GLY A 187 4.47 7.85 -5.20
CA GLY A 187 5.25 9.10 -5.15
C GLY A 187 4.45 10.39 -5.09
N ASN A 188 3.14 10.31 -4.82
CA ASN A 188 2.21 11.45 -4.85
C ASN A 188 2.73 12.65 -4.02
N PRO A 189 2.80 13.90 -4.59
CA PRO A 189 2.23 14.35 -5.86
C PRO A 189 3.19 14.31 -7.07
N TRP A 190 4.41 13.80 -6.95
CA TRP A 190 5.42 13.79 -8.03
C TRP A 190 5.19 12.62 -9.00
N LEU A 191 4.03 12.61 -9.66
CA LEU A 191 3.59 11.49 -10.49
C LEU A 191 4.51 11.25 -11.70
N GLU A 192 5.00 12.30 -12.34
CA GLU A 192 5.88 12.21 -13.51
C GLU A 192 7.22 11.54 -13.14
N ASP A 193 7.81 11.95 -12.02
CA ASP A 193 9.06 11.37 -11.52
C ASP A 193 8.86 9.91 -11.07
N ALA A 194 7.71 9.61 -10.44
CA ALA A 194 7.36 8.25 -10.06
C ALA A 194 7.22 7.33 -11.28
N VAL A 195 6.58 7.82 -12.35
CA VAL A 195 6.45 7.12 -13.63
C VAL A 195 7.82 6.86 -14.24
N ALA A 196 8.69 7.87 -14.30
CA ALA A 196 10.04 7.72 -14.85
C ALA A 196 10.86 6.65 -14.09
N VAL A 197 10.75 6.62 -12.76
CA VAL A 197 11.43 5.60 -11.93
C VAL A 197 10.87 4.21 -12.20
N LEU A 198 9.56 4.05 -12.29
CA LEU A 198 8.89 2.77 -12.57
C LEU A 198 9.18 2.27 -13.99
N GLU A 199 9.18 3.15 -14.98
CA GLU A 199 9.46 2.80 -16.38
C GLU A 199 10.89 2.27 -16.52
N LYS A 200 11.86 2.99 -15.95
CA LYS A 200 13.28 2.67 -16.05
C LYS A 200 13.68 1.42 -15.25
N ASN A 201 13.17 1.25 -14.03
CA ASN A 201 13.65 0.25 -13.08
C ASN A 201 12.69 -0.92 -12.93
N ARG A 202 13.03 -2.09 -13.48
CA ARG A 202 12.20 -3.29 -13.42
C ARG A 202 12.06 -3.89 -12.03
N ASN A 203 12.97 -3.60 -11.13
CA ASN A 203 12.94 -4.00 -9.72
C ASN A 203 12.18 -3.01 -8.82
N VAL A 204 11.42 -2.08 -9.41
CA VAL A 204 10.52 -1.17 -8.68
C VAL A 204 9.07 -1.49 -9.04
N ALA A 205 8.26 -1.68 -8.01
CA ALA A 205 6.79 -1.69 -8.08
C ALA A 205 6.25 -0.52 -7.27
N ALA A 206 4.93 -0.24 -7.33
CA ALA A 206 4.32 0.79 -6.52
C ALA A 206 2.97 0.37 -5.95
N ASP A 207 2.56 1.00 -4.85
CA ASP A 207 1.19 0.93 -4.37
C ASP A 207 0.46 2.27 -4.56
N LEU A 208 -0.86 2.19 -4.67
CA LEU A 208 -1.76 3.34 -4.83
C LEU A 208 -2.37 3.79 -3.49
N SER A 209 -1.72 3.52 -2.36
CA SER A 209 -2.18 3.95 -1.04
C SER A 209 -2.02 5.48 -0.84
N GLY A 210 -2.63 6.04 0.20
CA GLY A 210 -2.44 7.46 0.57
C GLY A 210 -3.01 8.50 -0.42
N LEU A 211 -3.90 8.09 -1.33
CA LEU A 211 -4.51 9.00 -2.32
C LEU A 211 -5.89 9.54 -1.88
N LEU A 212 -6.44 9.02 -0.78
CA LEU A 212 -7.71 9.38 -0.20
C LEU A 212 -7.62 9.30 1.32
N GLU A 213 -8.20 10.26 2.01
CA GLU A 213 -8.34 10.29 3.45
C GLU A 213 -9.82 10.40 3.86
N GLY A 214 -10.16 9.83 5.01
CA GLY A 214 -11.49 9.85 5.59
C GLY A 214 -12.51 9.05 4.78
N LYS A 215 -13.80 9.43 4.94
CA LYS A 215 -14.94 8.84 4.24
C LYS A 215 -15.48 9.79 3.18
N VAL A 216 -15.73 9.29 1.99
CA VAL A 216 -16.31 10.07 0.90
C VAL A 216 -17.80 10.31 1.18
N ARG A 217 -18.14 11.57 1.51
CA ARG A 217 -19.54 11.97 1.78
C ARG A 217 -20.31 12.32 0.51
N ASP A 218 -19.64 12.74 -0.53
CA ASP A 218 -20.22 13.14 -1.82
C ASP A 218 -19.28 12.75 -2.99
N TRP A 219 -19.56 11.63 -3.60
CA TRP A 219 -18.82 11.10 -4.75
C TRP A 219 -18.90 12.01 -5.98
N ALA A 220 -20.02 12.71 -6.19
CA ALA A 220 -20.13 13.65 -7.31
C ALA A 220 -19.20 14.85 -7.12
N ARG A 221 -19.10 15.34 -5.89
CA ARG A 221 -18.15 16.40 -5.53
C ARG A 221 -16.71 15.93 -5.68
N LEU A 222 -16.34 14.75 -5.15
CA LEU A 222 -15.00 14.18 -5.27
C LEU A 222 -14.60 14.06 -6.75
N LYS A 223 -15.45 13.45 -7.57
CA LYS A 223 -15.21 13.29 -9.01
C LYS A 223 -15.07 14.63 -9.73
N ARG A 224 -15.83 15.65 -9.35
CA ARG A 224 -15.76 16.98 -9.95
C ARG A 224 -14.49 17.74 -9.54
N GLN A 225 -14.18 17.77 -8.24
CA GLN A 225 -13.02 18.49 -7.70
C GLN A 225 -11.71 17.77 -8.03
N GLY A 226 -11.66 16.45 -7.91
CA GLY A 226 -10.50 15.62 -8.24
C GLY A 226 -10.31 15.37 -9.74
N ARG A 227 -11.20 15.87 -10.62
CA ARG A 227 -11.19 15.51 -12.05
C ARG A 227 -9.84 15.67 -12.74
N ALA A 228 -9.15 16.77 -12.49
CA ALA A 228 -7.86 17.05 -13.13
C ALA A 228 -6.79 16.05 -12.61
N TYR A 229 -6.71 15.89 -11.31
CA TYR A 229 -5.77 14.99 -10.66
C TYR A 229 -6.02 13.52 -11.04
N HIS A 230 -7.27 13.03 -10.95
CA HIS A 230 -7.60 11.66 -11.30
C HIS A 230 -7.33 11.36 -12.79
N ARG A 231 -7.60 12.31 -13.68
CA ARG A 231 -7.26 12.12 -15.10
C ARG A 231 -5.77 12.12 -15.35
N MET A 232 -5.00 12.95 -14.64
CA MET A 232 -3.55 12.99 -14.76
C MET A 232 -2.94 11.67 -14.27
N LEU A 233 -3.33 11.21 -13.07
CA LEU A 233 -2.85 9.95 -12.51
C LEU A 233 -3.25 8.76 -13.42
N ARG A 234 -4.50 8.70 -13.87
CA ARG A 234 -4.95 7.67 -14.79
C ARG A 234 -4.19 7.71 -16.12
N GLY A 235 -3.96 8.89 -16.69
CA GLY A 235 -3.18 9.04 -17.92
C GLY A 235 -1.74 8.55 -17.77
N TRP A 236 -1.11 8.80 -16.63
CA TRP A 236 0.23 8.28 -16.34
C TRP A 236 0.24 6.77 -16.11
N LEU A 237 -0.78 6.20 -15.47
CA LEU A 237 -0.92 4.75 -15.34
C LEU A 237 -1.14 4.08 -16.70
N GLU A 238 -1.97 4.65 -17.55
CA GLU A 238 -2.22 4.18 -18.92
C GLU A 238 -0.96 4.31 -19.81
N TYR A 239 -0.20 5.41 -19.68
CA TYR A 239 1.07 5.60 -20.39
C TYR A 239 2.10 4.54 -19.97
N LEU A 240 2.20 4.26 -18.68
CA LEU A 240 3.18 3.35 -18.11
C LEU A 240 2.88 1.88 -18.46
N ASP A 241 1.62 1.50 -18.52
CA ASP A 241 1.09 0.16 -18.87
C ASP A 241 1.81 -1.01 -18.17
N VAL A 242 2.18 -0.82 -16.88
CA VAL A 242 2.86 -1.83 -16.06
C VAL A 242 2.01 -2.21 -14.84
N TYR A 243 0.72 -2.45 -15.06
CA TYR A 243 -0.23 -2.77 -13.99
C TYR A 243 0.15 -4.01 -13.19
N ASP A 244 0.93 -4.92 -13.76
CA ASP A 244 1.56 -6.05 -13.06
C ASP A 244 2.63 -5.64 -12.04
N ARG A 245 2.96 -4.36 -11.93
CA ARG A 245 3.83 -3.78 -10.90
C ARG A 245 3.13 -2.72 -10.03
N ILE A 246 1.82 -2.55 -10.19
CA ILE A 246 1.00 -1.64 -9.38
C ILE A 246 0.15 -2.46 -8.40
N MET A 247 -0.01 -1.98 -7.17
CA MET A 247 -0.76 -2.66 -6.12
C MET A 247 -1.82 -1.75 -5.51
N PHE A 248 -2.95 -2.34 -5.14
CA PHE A 248 -3.93 -1.73 -4.25
C PHE A 248 -3.38 -1.68 -2.83
N GLY A 249 -3.61 -0.57 -2.14
CA GLY A 249 -3.32 -0.37 -0.73
C GLY A 249 -4.17 0.78 -0.19
N THR A 250 -4.63 0.69 1.05
CA THR A 250 -5.58 1.66 1.62
C THR A 250 -4.94 2.72 2.48
N ASP A 251 -3.77 2.46 3.02
CA ASP A 251 -3.17 3.25 4.09
C ASP A 251 -4.08 3.31 5.35
N TRP A 252 -4.83 2.20 5.62
CA TRP A 252 -5.63 2.08 6.84
C TRP A 252 -4.85 2.55 8.06
N PRO A 253 -5.42 3.29 9.00
CA PRO A 253 -6.85 3.61 9.15
C PRO A 253 -7.27 4.95 8.51
N LEU A 254 -6.45 5.55 7.63
CA LEU A 254 -6.67 6.88 7.09
C LEU A 254 -7.90 6.99 6.19
N ALA A 255 -8.28 5.94 5.49
CA ALA A 255 -9.35 5.99 4.51
C ALA A 255 -10.43 4.91 4.71
N ASN A 256 -11.66 5.20 4.28
CA ASN A 256 -12.72 4.21 4.20
C ASN A 256 -12.38 3.15 3.15
N LEU A 257 -12.36 1.87 3.53
CA LEU A 257 -11.94 0.78 2.66
C LEU A 257 -12.80 0.64 1.40
N ASN A 258 -14.13 0.70 1.55
CA ASN A 258 -15.02 0.59 0.41
C ASN A 258 -14.84 1.76 -0.56
N ASP A 259 -14.72 2.97 -0.03
CA ASP A 259 -14.48 4.16 -0.85
C ASP A 259 -13.13 4.08 -1.57
N TYR A 260 -12.11 3.48 -0.93
CA TYR A 260 -10.79 3.30 -1.53
C TYR A 260 -10.79 2.28 -2.67
N ILE A 261 -11.56 1.20 -2.53
CA ILE A 261 -11.79 0.22 -3.61
C ILE A 261 -12.46 0.92 -4.81
N GLU A 262 -13.49 1.72 -4.56
CA GLU A 262 -14.21 2.44 -5.62
C GLU A 262 -13.32 3.52 -6.28
N LEU A 263 -12.47 4.22 -5.52
CA LEU A 263 -11.48 5.13 -6.10
C LEU A 263 -10.49 4.38 -7.00
N THR A 264 -9.96 3.26 -6.53
CA THR A 264 -8.99 2.47 -7.33
C THR A 264 -9.63 1.94 -8.61
N LYS A 265 -10.88 1.48 -8.56
CA LYS A 265 -11.65 1.09 -9.77
C LYS A 265 -11.86 2.25 -10.75
N LEU A 266 -11.94 3.48 -10.26
CA LEU A 266 -12.03 4.68 -11.10
C LEU A 266 -10.70 4.99 -11.81
N LEU A 267 -9.58 4.69 -11.17
CA LEU A 267 -8.23 4.99 -11.66
C LEU A 267 -7.68 3.92 -12.60
N VAL A 268 -8.02 2.65 -12.36
CA VAL A 268 -7.45 1.48 -13.04
C VAL A 268 -8.47 0.91 -14.05
N PRO A 269 -8.09 0.67 -15.31
CA PRO A 269 -8.94 -0.02 -16.27
C PRO A 269 -9.34 -1.43 -15.78
N ARG A 270 -10.55 -1.84 -16.11
CA ARG A 270 -11.15 -3.08 -15.57
C ARG A 270 -10.33 -4.34 -15.88
N GLU A 271 -9.72 -4.41 -17.04
CA GLU A 271 -8.86 -5.50 -17.49
C GLU A 271 -7.64 -5.73 -16.62
N HIS A 272 -7.19 -4.72 -15.84
CA HIS A 272 -6.04 -4.77 -14.95
C HIS A 272 -6.41 -4.90 -13.46
N TRP A 273 -7.71 -4.99 -13.12
CA TRP A 273 -8.13 -5.08 -11.72
C TRP A 273 -7.54 -6.30 -11.00
N GLU A 274 -7.47 -7.44 -11.68
CA GLU A 274 -6.94 -8.65 -11.06
C GLU A 274 -5.44 -8.51 -10.71
N ASP A 275 -4.68 -7.84 -11.54
CA ASP A 275 -3.26 -7.56 -11.26
C ASP A 275 -3.13 -6.58 -10.10
N VAL A 276 -3.81 -5.42 -10.15
CA VAL A 276 -3.67 -4.35 -9.16
C VAL A 276 -4.25 -4.75 -7.80
N PHE A 277 -5.42 -5.38 -7.76
CA PHE A 277 -6.07 -5.74 -6.50
C PHE A 277 -5.52 -7.02 -5.86
N TRP A 278 -4.88 -7.89 -6.65
CA TRP A 278 -4.51 -9.21 -6.15
C TRP A 278 -3.11 -9.69 -6.57
N ARG A 279 -2.89 -9.97 -7.86
CA ARG A 279 -1.74 -10.75 -8.33
C ARG A 279 -0.40 -10.12 -8.01
N THR A 280 -0.30 -8.80 -8.18
CA THR A 280 0.96 -8.07 -7.97
C THR A 280 1.38 -8.15 -6.52
N ALA A 281 0.49 -7.84 -5.57
CA ALA A 281 0.81 -7.92 -4.15
C ALA A 281 1.12 -9.36 -3.72
N TYR A 282 0.33 -10.33 -4.21
CA TYR A 282 0.56 -11.75 -3.93
C TYR A 282 1.95 -12.20 -4.37
N ARG A 283 2.38 -11.83 -5.57
CA ARG A 283 3.70 -12.16 -6.12
C ARG A 283 4.83 -11.45 -5.39
N ILE A 284 4.70 -10.14 -5.16
CA ILE A 284 5.77 -9.31 -4.58
C ILE A 284 6.01 -9.67 -3.12
N TYR A 285 4.96 -9.86 -2.33
CA TYR A 285 5.05 -10.16 -0.91
C TYR A 285 5.08 -11.67 -0.59
N GLY A 286 4.86 -12.55 -1.57
CA GLY A 286 4.87 -14.01 -1.38
C GLY A 286 3.75 -14.48 -0.45
N LEU A 287 2.52 -14.00 -0.64
CA LEU A 287 1.35 -14.26 0.21
C LEU A 287 0.70 -15.62 -0.03
#